data_1399860cd7a1cebd21a91b6cca2dff87
#
_entry.id   1399860cd7a1cebd21a91b6cca2dff87
#
_cell.length_a   1.000
_cell.length_b   1.000
_cell.length_c   1.000
_cell.angle_alpha   90.00
_cell.angle_beta   90.00
_cell.angle_gamma   90.00
#
_symmetry.space_group_name_H-M   'P 1'
#
loop_
_entity.id
_entity.type
_entity.pdbx_description
1 polymer ?
#
loop_
_entity_poly.entity_id
_entity_poly.type
_entity_poly.pdbx_seq_one_letter_code
_entity_poly.pdbx_strand_id
1 'polypeptide(L)'
;MTFFQIRKHFKAPRLFLFKIKKSKYGIIQIYTYLEVIKMVMTVNTIKHDHIILSTIDELVPLHHEVRKLEAAIDWSFIYPLVEKLYSPCGRASIDPVVLFKMLFINIIFGINSMRKTCKEIEVNLAYRWFLGLSIKEKVPNYSTWSQNYIRRYSDSEVFE
;
A
#
# COMPACT_ATOMS: atom_id res chain seq x y z
N MET A 1 -16.98 -17.09 37.19
CA MET A 1 -16.67 -16.19 36.06
C MET A 1 -17.51 -16.62 34.86
N THR A 2 -18.53 -15.87 34.53
CA THR A 2 -19.56 -16.24 33.56
C THR A 2 -19.06 -15.97 32.14
N PHE A 3 -19.45 -16.81 31.21
CA PHE A 3 -19.15 -16.81 29.77
C PHE A 3 -19.27 -15.44 29.06
N PHE A 4 -19.91 -14.50 29.71
CA PHE A 4 -20.19 -13.14 29.21
C PHE A 4 -18.99 -12.18 29.30
N GLN A 5 -18.02 -12.42 30.18
CA GLN A 5 -16.86 -11.53 30.33
C GLN A 5 -15.75 -11.81 29.33
N ILE A 6 -15.65 -13.01 28.79
CA ILE A 6 -14.66 -13.38 27.79
C ILE A 6 -14.97 -12.70 26.45
N ARG A 7 -16.24 -12.42 26.18
CA ARG A 7 -16.72 -11.82 24.92
C ARG A 7 -16.28 -10.35 24.72
N LYS A 8 -15.90 -9.65 25.78
CA LYS A 8 -15.51 -8.22 25.72
C LYS A 8 -14.08 -7.98 25.24
N HIS A 9 -13.22 -8.99 25.26
CA HIS A 9 -11.81 -8.84 24.90
C HIS A 9 -11.43 -9.50 23.57
N PHE A 10 -12.34 -10.25 22.96
CA PHE A 10 -12.10 -10.88 21.67
C PHE A 10 -12.80 -10.12 20.54
N LYS A 11 -12.05 -9.29 19.81
CA LYS A 11 -12.39 -8.86 18.45
C LYS A 11 -12.04 -9.99 17.48
N ALA A 12 -12.69 -11.14 17.58
CA ALA A 12 -12.50 -12.25 16.64
C ALA A 12 -13.64 -12.30 15.62
N PRO A 13 -13.36 -12.59 14.33
CA PRO A 13 -14.39 -12.80 13.34
C PRO A 13 -15.22 -14.07 13.67
N ARG A 14 -16.44 -14.08 13.22
CA ARG A 14 -17.62 -14.92 13.55
C ARG A 14 -17.52 -16.44 13.40
N LEU A 15 -16.37 -17.09 13.49
CA LEU A 15 -16.25 -18.52 13.18
C LEU A 15 -15.40 -19.33 14.16
N PHE A 16 -15.80 -19.35 15.46
CA PHE A 16 -15.41 -20.44 16.34
C PHE A 16 -16.54 -20.71 17.36
N LEU A 17 -17.53 -21.47 16.92
CA LEU A 17 -18.49 -22.11 17.81
C LEU A 17 -17.82 -23.32 18.46
N PHE A 18 -17.28 -23.15 19.67
CA PHE A 18 -16.86 -24.28 20.49
C PHE A 18 -18.10 -24.98 21.05
N LYS A 19 -18.41 -26.17 20.52
CA LYS A 19 -19.36 -27.08 21.12
C LYS A 19 -18.74 -27.69 22.39
N ILE A 20 -19.06 -27.15 23.56
CA ILE A 20 -18.64 -27.73 24.83
C ILE A 20 -19.50 -28.92 25.11
N LYS A 21 -19.00 -30.16 24.95
CA LYS A 21 -19.60 -31.36 25.49
C LYS A 21 -19.23 -31.44 26.98
N LYS A 22 -20.25 -31.45 27.85
CA LYS A 22 -20.06 -31.71 29.30
C LYS A 22 -19.48 -33.10 29.46
N SER A 23 -18.24 -33.20 29.86
CA SER A 23 -17.59 -34.44 30.30
C SER A 23 -17.52 -34.46 31.82
N LYS A 24 -17.56 -35.67 32.38
CA LYS A 24 -17.55 -35.95 33.82
C LYS A 24 -16.25 -35.43 34.54
N TYR A 25 -15.29 -34.93 33.77
CA TYR A 25 -13.97 -34.40 34.20
C TYR A 25 -13.75 -32.93 33.75
N GLY A 26 -14.83 -32.14 33.70
CA GLY A 26 -14.88 -30.86 32.99
C GLY A 26 -13.84 -29.77 33.34
N ILE A 27 -13.23 -29.82 34.52
CA ILE A 27 -12.28 -28.76 34.95
C ILE A 27 -10.85 -29.05 34.45
N ILE A 28 -10.42 -30.31 34.50
CA ILE A 28 -9.05 -30.70 34.09
C ILE A 28 -8.84 -30.57 32.59
N GLN A 29 -9.85 -30.84 31.78
CA GLN A 29 -9.77 -30.75 30.32
C GLN A 29 -9.71 -29.28 29.81
N ILE A 30 -10.30 -28.35 30.53
CA ILE A 30 -10.22 -26.92 30.19
C ILE A 30 -8.81 -26.36 30.49
N TYR A 31 -8.18 -26.80 31.56
CA TYR A 31 -6.81 -26.36 31.89
C TYR A 31 -5.78 -26.92 30.90
N THR A 32 -5.88 -28.16 30.48
CA THR A 32 -5.00 -28.75 29.49
C THR A 32 -5.20 -28.13 28.11
N TYR A 33 -6.43 -27.74 27.73
CA TYR A 33 -6.69 -27.06 26.48
C TYR A 33 -6.16 -25.62 26.46
N LEU A 34 -6.25 -24.91 27.58
CA LEU A 34 -5.66 -23.57 27.72
C LEU A 34 -4.14 -23.59 27.78
N GLU A 35 -3.53 -24.63 28.34
CA GLU A 35 -2.08 -24.82 28.33
C GLU A 35 -1.56 -25.21 26.93
N VAL A 36 -2.28 -26.04 26.19
CA VAL A 36 -1.95 -26.38 24.80
C VAL A 36 -2.08 -25.15 23.91
N ILE A 37 -3.11 -24.31 24.09
CA ILE A 37 -3.23 -23.04 23.35
C ILE A 37 -2.09 -22.09 23.74
N LYS A 38 -1.64 -22.09 25.00
CA LYS A 38 -0.52 -21.26 25.45
C LYS A 38 0.82 -21.69 24.87
N MET A 39 1.00 -22.99 24.57
CA MET A 39 2.21 -23.53 23.93
C MET A 39 2.30 -23.25 22.42
N VAL A 40 1.17 -22.99 21.75
CA VAL A 40 1.12 -22.77 20.28
C VAL A 40 1.03 -21.28 19.92
N MET A 41 0.61 -20.40 20.86
CA MET A 41 0.48 -18.97 20.59
C MET A 41 1.78 -18.23 20.96
N THR A 42 2.46 -17.72 19.94
CA THR A 42 3.52 -16.72 20.12
C THR A 42 2.88 -15.36 20.29
N VAL A 43 3.13 -14.69 21.42
CA VAL A 43 2.71 -13.28 21.59
C VAL A 43 3.72 -12.39 20.90
N ASN A 44 3.30 -11.75 19.82
CA ASN A 44 4.12 -10.77 19.12
C ASN A 44 3.98 -9.41 19.84
N THR A 45 5.06 -8.93 20.43
CA THR A 45 5.15 -7.56 20.95
C THR A 45 5.52 -6.63 19.79
N ILE A 46 4.52 -5.95 19.24
CA ILE A 46 4.71 -4.99 18.16
C ILE A 46 5.43 -3.76 18.72
N LYS A 47 6.62 -3.46 18.20
CA LYS A 47 7.35 -2.23 18.46
C LYS A 47 7.39 -1.41 17.18
N HIS A 48 7.01 -0.14 17.27
CA HIS A 48 6.98 0.79 16.13
C HIS A 48 8.12 1.83 16.20
N ASP A 49 9.03 1.70 17.14
CA ASP A 49 10.08 2.65 17.48
C ASP A 49 11.47 2.25 16.97
N HIS A 50 11.54 1.30 16.05
CA HIS A 50 12.81 0.90 15.45
C HIS A 50 13.36 2.00 14.55
N ILE A 51 14.58 2.43 14.83
CA ILE A 51 15.35 3.33 13.97
C ILE A 51 16.11 2.48 12.95
N ILE A 52 15.90 2.75 11.67
CA ILE A 52 16.58 2.10 10.56
C ILE A 52 17.33 3.18 9.77
N LEU A 53 18.64 3.01 9.62
CA LEU A 53 19.46 3.83 8.72
C LEU A 53 19.67 3.03 7.43
N SER A 54 18.87 3.34 6.41
CA SER A 54 18.90 2.65 5.12
C SER A 54 18.37 3.57 4.04
N THR A 55 18.78 3.34 2.80
CA THR A 55 18.22 4.04 1.65
C THR A 55 16.87 3.45 1.26
N ILE A 56 16.01 4.23 0.61
CA ILE A 56 14.72 3.73 0.12
C ILE A 56 14.93 2.60 -0.90
N ASP A 57 16.04 2.63 -1.61
CA ASP A 57 16.41 1.56 -2.56
C ASP A 57 16.69 0.22 -1.88
N GLU A 58 17.39 0.21 -0.76
CA GLU A 58 17.65 -1.01 0.02
C GLU A 58 16.38 -1.56 0.69
N LEU A 59 15.43 -0.70 1.04
CA LEU A 59 14.19 -1.11 1.70
C LEU A 59 13.18 -1.75 0.74
N VAL A 60 13.30 -1.49 -0.57
CA VAL A 60 12.43 -2.10 -1.58
C VAL A 60 13.02 -3.44 -2.04
N PRO A 61 12.30 -4.56 -1.90
CA PRO A 61 12.81 -5.88 -2.31
C PRO A 61 13.22 -5.92 -3.79
N LEU A 62 14.34 -6.58 -4.09
CA LEU A 62 14.89 -6.68 -5.45
C LEU A 62 13.92 -7.31 -6.46
N HIS A 63 13.07 -8.23 -6.00
CA HIS A 63 12.10 -8.94 -6.85
C HIS A 63 10.73 -8.26 -6.92
N HIS A 64 10.57 -7.05 -6.34
CA HIS A 64 9.31 -6.34 -6.37
C HIS A 64 8.91 -5.94 -7.79
N GLU A 65 7.61 -6.02 -8.11
CA GLU A 65 7.09 -5.76 -9.47
C GLU A 65 7.44 -4.36 -9.98
N VAL A 66 7.49 -3.35 -9.13
CA VAL A 66 7.86 -1.98 -9.53
C VAL A 66 9.29 -1.88 -10.05
N ARG A 67 10.22 -2.74 -9.57
CA ARG A 67 11.59 -2.77 -10.10
C ARG A 67 11.65 -3.39 -11.49
N LYS A 68 10.84 -4.41 -11.74
CA LYS A 68 10.71 -5.00 -13.08
C LYS A 68 10.15 -3.98 -14.07
N LEU A 69 9.16 -3.20 -13.65
CA LEU A 69 8.58 -2.13 -14.47
C LEU A 69 9.59 -1.02 -14.77
N GLU A 70 10.33 -0.58 -13.76
CA GLU A 70 11.36 0.45 -13.95
C GLU A 70 12.47 -0.01 -14.91
N ALA A 71 12.86 -1.28 -14.82
CA ALA A 71 13.87 -1.86 -15.70
C ALA A 71 13.36 -2.14 -17.12
N ALA A 72 12.05 -2.37 -17.29
CA ALA A 72 11.47 -2.74 -18.58
C ALA A 72 11.07 -1.52 -19.43
N ILE A 73 10.84 -0.35 -18.82
CA ILE A 73 10.30 0.82 -19.50
C ILE A 73 11.30 1.97 -19.43
N ASP A 74 11.73 2.47 -20.58
CA ASP A 74 12.45 3.74 -20.66
C ASP A 74 11.44 4.89 -20.66
N TRP A 75 11.30 5.53 -19.51
CA TRP A 75 10.31 6.61 -19.30
C TRP A 75 10.64 7.89 -20.08
N SER A 76 11.82 8.00 -20.68
CA SER A 76 12.26 9.22 -21.39
C SER A 76 11.39 9.52 -22.61
N PHE A 77 10.74 8.53 -23.20
CA PHE A 77 9.84 8.72 -24.35
C PHE A 77 8.64 9.63 -24.07
N ILE A 78 8.27 9.78 -22.79
CA ILE A 78 7.13 10.62 -22.40
C ILE A 78 7.41 12.09 -22.69
N TYR A 79 8.65 12.56 -22.48
CA TYR A 79 8.98 13.97 -22.62
C TYR A 79 8.69 14.52 -24.03
N PRO A 80 9.18 13.94 -25.13
CA PRO A 80 8.87 14.42 -26.47
C PRO A 80 7.39 14.35 -26.84
N LEU A 81 6.65 13.39 -26.29
CA LEU A 81 5.20 13.27 -26.52
C LEU A 81 4.40 14.43 -25.91
N VAL A 82 4.82 14.89 -24.74
CA VAL A 82 4.06 15.91 -23.99
C VAL A 82 4.65 17.31 -24.08
N GLU A 83 5.86 17.48 -24.61
CA GLU A 83 6.57 18.78 -24.65
C GLU A 83 5.71 19.89 -25.24
N LYS A 84 5.02 19.63 -26.35
CA LYS A 84 4.14 20.61 -27.04
C LYS A 84 2.89 21.01 -26.22
N LEU A 85 2.55 20.19 -25.21
CA LEU A 85 1.39 20.41 -24.35
C LEU A 85 1.72 21.27 -23.13
N TYR A 86 3.00 21.58 -22.91
CA TYR A 86 3.48 22.37 -21.79
C TYR A 86 3.84 23.79 -22.25
N SER A 87 3.36 24.80 -21.51
CA SER A 87 3.70 26.19 -21.77
C SER A 87 5.15 26.47 -21.35
N PRO A 88 5.91 27.26 -22.14
CA PRO A 88 7.25 27.71 -21.76
C PRO A 88 7.26 28.70 -20.58
N CYS A 89 6.12 29.26 -20.25
CA CYS A 89 5.94 30.26 -19.19
C CYS A 89 4.97 29.78 -18.12
N GLY A 90 5.20 30.18 -16.88
CA GLY A 90 4.30 29.88 -15.76
C GLY A 90 4.98 29.14 -14.61
N ARG A 91 4.15 28.68 -13.64
CA ARG A 91 4.62 27.89 -12.51
C ARG A 91 5.09 26.52 -12.99
N ALA A 92 6.23 26.06 -12.44
CA ALA A 92 6.70 24.71 -12.66
C ALA A 92 5.61 23.67 -12.36
N SER A 93 5.34 22.82 -13.34
CA SER A 93 4.38 21.72 -13.19
C SER A 93 5.07 20.49 -12.57
N ILE A 94 4.27 19.53 -12.11
CA ILE A 94 4.78 18.22 -11.74
C ILE A 94 5.34 17.55 -13.00
N ASP A 95 6.43 16.81 -12.83
CA ASP A 95 7.04 16.02 -13.89
C ASP A 95 6.00 15.08 -14.52
N PRO A 96 5.82 15.11 -15.85
CA PRO A 96 4.90 14.23 -16.55
C PRO A 96 5.19 12.76 -16.29
N VAL A 97 6.45 12.34 -16.22
CA VAL A 97 6.82 10.95 -15.92
C VAL A 97 6.25 10.49 -14.58
N VAL A 98 6.26 11.33 -13.56
CA VAL A 98 5.65 11.01 -12.25
C VAL A 98 4.14 10.78 -12.39
N LEU A 99 3.44 11.60 -13.18
CA LEU A 99 2.01 11.46 -13.41
C LEU A 99 1.68 10.16 -14.17
N PHE A 100 2.47 9.80 -15.16
CA PHE A 100 2.32 8.54 -15.91
C PHE A 100 2.61 7.33 -15.02
N LYS A 101 3.69 7.36 -14.24
CA LYS A 101 4.02 6.30 -13.27
C LYS A 101 2.90 6.11 -12.24
N MET A 102 2.23 7.17 -11.78
CA MET A 102 1.04 7.07 -10.91
C MET A 102 -0.11 6.33 -11.60
N LEU A 103 -0.36 6.59 -12.88
CA LEU A 103 -1.36 5.89 -13.66
C LEU A 103 -1.00 4.41 -13.85
N PHE A 104 0.27 4.10 -14.10
CA PHE A 104 0.75 2.72 -14.19
C PHE A 104 0.54 1.95 -12.88
N ILE A 105 0.84 2.55 -11.72
CA ILE A 105 0.52 1.95 -10.42
C ILE A 105 -0.99 1.67 -10.31
N ASN A 106 -1.83 2.63 -10.69
CA ASN A 106 -3.28 2.48 -10.63
C ASN A 106 -3.77 1.28 -11.44
N ILE A 107 -3.31 1.14 -12.68
CA ILE A 107 -3.73 0.09 -13.62
C ILE A 107 -3.16 -1.27 -13.22
N ILE A 108 -1.84 -1.37 -13.02
CA ILE A 108 -1.15 -2.65 -12.83
C ILE A 108 -1.53 -3.29 -11.49
N PHE A 109 -1.67 -2.50 -10.44
CA PHE A 109 -2.08 -3.01 -9.13
C PHE A 109 -3.59 -3.01 -8.90
N GLY A 110 -4.40 -2.72 -9.95
CA GLY A 110 -5.85 -2.81 -9.91
C GLY A 110 -6.50 -1.88 -8.86
N ILE A 111 -5.94 -0.69 -8.67
CA ILE A 111 -6.47 0.28 -7.70
C ILE A 111 -7.62 1.04 -8.33
N ASN A 112 -8.82 0.97 -7.74
CA ASN A 112 -10.07 1.44 -8.36
C ASN A 112 -10.18 2.97 -8.58
N SER A 113 -9.28 3.78 -8.02
CA SER A 113 -9.34 5.24 -8.21
C SER A 113 -8.00 5.91 -7.98
N MET A 114 -7.72 7.00 -8.70
CA MET A 114 -6.51 7.81 -8.53
C MET A 114 -6.39 8.40 -7.11
N ARG A 115 -7.52 8.72 -6.46
CA ARG A 115 -7.54 9.15 -5.05
C ARG A 115 -6.99 8.07 -4.11
N LYS A 116 -7.38 6.81 -4.36
CA LYS A 116 -6.88 5.67 -3.58
C LYS A 116 -5.41 5.41 -3.89
N THR A 117 -5.01 5.50 -5.16
CA THR A 117 -3.60 5.39 -5.57
C THR A 117 -2.71 6.40 -4.85
N CYS A 118 -3.11 7.66 -4.75
CA CYS A 118 -2.34 8.65 -3.98
C CYS A 118 -2.15 8.25 -2.51
N LYS A 119 -3.21 7.76 -1.87
CA LYS A 119 -3.14 7.29 -0.47
C LYS A 119 -2.25 6.06 -0.30
N GLU A 120 -2.28 5.14 -1.25
CA GLU A 120 -1.39 3.98 -1.25
C GLU A 120 0.07 4.40 -1.44
N ILE A 121 0.35 5.34 -2.34
CA ILE A 121 1.69 5.89 -2.56
C ILE A 121 2.22 6.61 -1.29
N GLU A 122 1.34 7.25 -0.51
CA GLU A 122 1.75 7.92 0.73
C GLU A 122 2.39 6.97 1.75
N VAL A 123 1.93 5.72 1.80
CA VAL A 123 2.34 4.72 2.80
C VAL A 123 3.24 3.61 2.26
N ASN A 124 3.26 3.39 0.94
CA ASN A 124 4.00 2.31 0.32
C ASN A 124 5.37 2.78 -0.19
N LEU A 125 6.44 2.29 0.43
CA LEU A 125 7.81 2.63 0.06
C LEU A 125 8.17 2.20 -1.37
N ALA A 126 7.67 1.07 -1.84
CA ALA A 126 7.95 0.58 -3.19
C ALA A 126 7.35 1.49 -4.26
N TYR A 127 6.16 2.02 -4.02
CA TYR A 127 5.55 3.00 -4.93
C TYR A 127 6.27 4.34 -4.90
N ARG A 128 6.71 4.81 -3.73
CA ARG A 128 7.54 6.02 -3.60
C ARG A 128 8.86 5.89 -4.37
N TRP A 129 9.52 4.74 -4.21
CA TRP A 129 10.74 4.42 -4.94
C TRP A 129 10.52 4.49 -6.46
N PHE A 130 9.46 3.87 -6.96
CA PHE A 130 9.12 3.85 -8.38
C PHE A 130 8.85 5.26 -8.95
N LEU A 131 8.27 6.14 -8.16
CA LEU A 131 8.03 7.54 -8.53
C LEU A 131 9.26 8.44 -8.37
N GLY A 132 10.32 7.96 -7.76
CA GLY A 132 11.49 8.77 -7.40
C GLY A 132 11.24 9.75 -6.25
N LEU A 133 10.20 9.52 -5.43
CA LEU A 133 9.84 10.39 -4.31
C LEU A 133 10.56 9.99 -3.02
N SER A 134 11.12 10.95 -2.30
CA SER A 134 11.66 10.71 -0.96
C SER A 134 10.56 10.37 0.05
N ILE A 135 10.93 9.77 1.21
CA ILE A 135 9.97 9.38 2.27
C ILE A 135 9.14 10.56 2.77
N LYS A 136 9.74 11.75 2.86
CA LYS A 136 9.08 12.96 3.38
C LYS A 136 8.44 13.83 2.30
N GLU A 137 8.69 13.52 1.04
CA GLU A 137 8.17 14.29 -0.08
C GLU A 137 6.67 14.11 -0.22
N LYS A 138 5.98 15.20 -0.55
CA LYS A 138 4.53 15.19 -0.72
C LYS A 138 4.15 14.50 -2.02
N VAL A 139 3.28 13.52 -1.94
CA VAL A 139 2.70 12.85 -3.11
C VAL A 139 1.80 13.83 -3.88
N PRO A 140 1.87 13.86 -5.22
CA PRO A 140 0.97 14.65 -6.04
C PRO A 140 -0.50 14.36 -5.74
N ASN A 141 -1.33 15.40 -5.68
CA ASN A 141 -2.76 15.22 -5.41
C ASN A 141 -3.46 14.61 -6.63
N TYR A 142 -4.46 13.77 -6.40
CA TYR A 142 -5.28 13.17 -7.47
C TYR A 142 -5.92 14.22 -8.38
N SER A 143 -6.31 15.39 -7.84
CA SER A 143 -6.88 16.48 -8.63
C SER A 143 -5.87 17.07 -9.62
N THR A 144 -4.59 17.07 -9.27
CA THR A 144 -3.53 17.51 -10.19
C THR A 144 -3.44 16.59 -11.39
N TRP A 145 -3.51 15.27 -11.17
CA TRP A 145 -3.54 14.30 -12.26
C TRP A 145 -4.77 14.52 -13.16
N SER A 146 -5.98 14.59 -12.57
CA SER A 146 -7.22 14.78 -13.31
C SER A 146 -7.22 16.09 -14.12
N GLN A 147 -6.71 17.17 -13.55
CA GLN A 147 -6.63 18.47 -14.25
C GLN A 147 -5.63 18.44 -15.40
N ASN A 148 -4.48 17.78 -15.25
CA ASN A 148 -3.53 17.61 -16.34
C ASN A 148 -4.10 16.73 -17.44
N TYR A 149 -4.79 15.64 -17.09
CA TYR A 149 -5.49 14.80 -18.05
C TYR A 149 -6.48 15.62 -18.89
N ILE A 150 -7.45 16.29 -18.25
CA ILE A 150 -8.50 17.04 -18.93
C ILE A 150 -7.94 18.21 -19.75
N ARG A 151 -6.94 18.93 -19.25
CA ARG A 151 -6.46 20.16 -19.89
C ARG A 151 -5.39 19.94 -20.96
N ARG A 152 -4.68 18.84 -20.91
CA ARG A 152 -3.48 18.61 -21.75
C ARG A 152 -3.57 17.34 -22.57
N TYR A 153 -4.07 16.24 -21.98
CA TYR A 153 -3.93 14.92 -22.57
C TYR A 153 -5.19 14.40 -23.24
N SER A 154 -6.41 14.88 -22.86
CA SER A 154 -7.68 14.36 -23.39
C SER A 154 -7.82 14.49 -24.90
N ASP A 155 -7.27 15.57 -25.45
CA ASP A 155 -7.38 15.89 -26.88
C ASP A 155 -6.06 15.58 -27.64
N SER A 156 -5.20 14.79 -27.06
CA SER A 156 -3.91 14.40 -27.61
C SER A 156 -3.82 12.90 -27.83
N GLU A 157 -3.00 12.47 -28.79
CA GLU A 157 -2.72 11.06 -29.12
C GLU A 157 -1.86 10.35 -28.06
N VAL A 158 -1.66 10.95 -26.87
CA VAL A 158 -0.76 10.44 -25.82
C VAL A 158 -1.27 9.13 -25.23
N PHE A 159 -2.56 8.83 -25.34
CA PHE A 159 -3.19 7.60 -24.83
C PHE A 159 -3.77 6.69 -25.91
N GLU A 160 -3.53 6.98 -27.19
CA GLU A 160 -3.84 6.10 -28.31
C GLU A 160 -2.67 5.13 -28.59
#